data_49fef5bc15def5b975d06d89dbe69902
#
_entry.id   49fef5bc15def5b975d06d89dbe69902
#
_cell.length_a   1.000
_cell.length_b   1.000
_cell.length_c   1.000
_cell.angle_alpha   90.00
_cell.angle_beta   90.00
_cell.angle_gamma   90.00
#
_symmetry.space_group_name_H-M   'P 1'
#
loop_
_entity.id
_entity.type
_entity.pdbx_description
1 polymer ?
#
loop_
_entity_poly.entity_id
_entity_poly.type
_entity_poly.pdbx_seq_one_letter_code
_entity_poly.pdbx_strand_id
1 'polypeptide(L)'
;MTYNITPLFSTPIYSQDTNFKFFEKEKEFVNSLRYVDHGSGCMLSKDEYIFKHKNLNRIKIECENHLKVYTKKVLCINENFYITNSWITKKERGQSHTWHMHPNSVFSGVFYMNVEGSDCRLNFRAKPQFSPGVLEYSHSEYNQFNSTKWWISVKSGAVVIFPSHLEHGV
;
A
#
# COMPACT_ATOMS: atom_id res chain seq x y z
N MET A 1 29.78 9.43 22.24
CA MET A 1 28.91 10.61 21.96
C MET A 1 27.48 10.15 21.94
N THR A 2 26.58 10.80 22.65
CA THR A 2 25.14 10.61 22.55
C THR A 2 24.59 11.67 21.59
N TYR A 3 23.81 11.26 20.59
CA TYR A 3 23.14 12.18 19.67
C TYR A 3 21.68 11.75 19.47
N ASN A 4 20.84 12.70 19.13
CA ASN A 4 19.43 12.47 18.80
C ASN A 4 19.19 12.78 17.33
N ILE A 5 18.43 11.92 16.64
CA ILE A 5 17.95 12.17 15.30
C ILE A 5 16.45 12.41 15.38
N THR A 6 16.00 13.57 14.91
CA THR A 6 14.59 13.92 14.84
C THR A 6 14.18 13.95 13.36
N PRO A 7 13.36 13.01 12.90
CA PRO A 7 12.85 13.04 11.51
C PRO A 7 11.80 14.14 11.39
N LEU A 8 12.16 15.23 10.70
CA LEU A 8 11.24 16.32 10.39
C LEU A 8 10.55 16.08 9.06
N PHE A 9 9.24 16.35 8.99
CA PHE A 9 8.42 16.24 7.78
C PHE A 9 8.41 14.85 7.15
N SER A 10 8.52 13.82 7.97
CA SER A 10 8.46 12.43 7.50
C SER A 10 7.10 12.13 6.88
N THR A 11 7.09 11.32 5.84
CA THR A 11 5.87 10.79 5.25
C THR A 11 5.40 9.58 6.08
N PRO A 12 4.33 9.68 6.85
CA PRO A 12 3.84 8.56 7.64
C PRO A 12 3.19 7.53 6.73
N ILE A 13 3.55 6.26 6.91
CA ILE A 13 2.89 5.12 6.29
C ILE A 13 2.26 4.29 7.41
N TYR A 14 0.97 4.09 7.32
CA TYR A 14 0.25 3.20 8.23
C TYR A 14 0.40 1.76 7.76
N SER A 15 0.81 0.87 8.64
CA SER A 15 0.79 -0.56 8.38
C SER A 15 0.33 -1.32 9.60
N GLN A 16 -0.52 -2.31 9.40
CA GLN A 16 -1.00 -3.18 10.47
C GLN A 16 -1.22 -4.60 9.94
N ASP A 17 -0.68 -5.56 10.66
CA ASP A 17 -1.05 -6.96 10.51
C ASP A 17 -2.35 -7.18 11.27
N THR A 18 -3.41 -7.55 10.56
CA THR A 18 -4.70 -7.82 11.16
C THR A 18 -4.92 -9.32 11.40
N ASN A 19 -5.85 -9.64 12.29
CA ASN A 19 -6.37 -10.99 12.43
C ASN A 19 -7.63 -11.22 11.60
N PHE A 20 -7.87 -10.38 10.57
CA PHE A 20 -9.04 -10.47 9.71
C PHE A 20 -9.04 -11.79 8.94
N LYS A 21 -10.12 -12.54 9.07
CA LYS A 21 -10.30 -13.80 8.35
C LYS A 21 -11.22 -13.57 7.17
N PHE A 22 -10.71 -13.80 5.99
CA PHE A 22 -11.49 -13.79 4.76
C PHE A 22 -12.33 -15.04 4.67
N PHE A 23 -13.65 -14.88 4.48
CA PHE A 23 -14.57 -16.01 4.32
C PHE A 23 -14.45 -16.59 2.91
N GLU A 24 -14.79 -17.87 2.78
CA GLU A 24 -14.70 -18.56 1.49
C GLU A 24 -15.57 -17.87 0.42
N LYS A 25 -16.79 -17.46 0.76
CA LYS A 25 -17.68 -16.70 -0.12
C LYS A 25 -17.08 -15.39 -0.66
N GLU A 26 -16.21 -14.72 0.11
CA GLU A 26 -15.51 -13.51 -0.31
C GLU A 26 -14.42 -13.84 -1.34
N LYS A 27 -13.69 -14.93 -1.10
CA LYS A 27 -12.67 -15.44 -2.03
C LYS A 27 -13.28 -15.95 -3.34
N GLU A 28 -14.38 -16.72 -3.25
CA GLU A 28 -15.14 -17.17 -4.43
C GLU A 28 -15.63 -15.99 -5.26
N PHE A 29 -16.20 -14.97 -4.61
CA PHE A 29 -16.60 -13.75 -5.30
C PHE A 29 -15.42 -13.06 -5.99
N VAL A 30 -14.29 -12.86 -5.31
CA VAL A 30 -13.07 -12.30 -5.89
C VAL A 30 -12.57 -13.14 -7.07
N ASN A 31 -12.64 -14.46 -6.97
CA ASN A 31 -12.24 -15.37 -8.05
C ASN A 31 -13.17 -15.32 -9.26
N SER A 32 -14.44 -15.00 -9.06
CA SER A 32 -15.45 -14.88 -10.13
C SER A 32 -15.35 -13.56 -10.91
N LEU A 33 -14.61 -12.57 -10.43
CA LEU A 33 -14.44 -11.29 -11.11
C LEU A 33 -13.69 -11.47 -12.45
N ARG A 34 -14.01 -10.61 -13.41
CA ARG A 34 -13.26 -10.54 -14.67
C ARG A 34 -11.97 -9.74 -14.44
N TYR A 35 -10.86 -10.30 -14.88
CA TYR A 35 -9.54 -9.68 -14.79
C TYR A 35 -9.01 -9.31 -16.18
N VAL A 36 -8.15 -8.31 -16.23
CA VAL A 36 -7.41 -7.88 -17.40
C VAL A 36 -5.92 -7.81 -17.07
N ASP A 37 -5.07 -8.16 -18.00
CA ASP A 37 -3.62 -8.01 -17.85
C ASP A 37 -3.27 -6.52 -17.94
N HIS A 38 -2.55 -6.05 -16.92
CA HIS A 38 -2.07 -4.67 -16.83
C HIS A 38 -0.57 -4.54 -17.11
N GLY A 39 0.02 -5.56 -17.72
CA GLY A 39 1.44 -5.67 -18.00
C GLY A 39 2.20 -6.40 -16.89
N SER A 40 3.35 -6.95 -17.25
CA SER A 40 4.23 -7.71 -16.33
C SER A 40 3.53 -8.88 -15.61
N GLY A 41 2.42 -9.39 -16.16
CA GLY A 41 1.60 -10.47 -15.58
C GLY A 41 0.70 -10.02 -14.41
N CYS A 42 0.68 -8.74 -14.10
CA CYS A 42 -0.20 -8.20 -13.07
C CYS A 42 -1.64 -8.14 -13.57
N MET A 43 -2.52 -8.94 -12.97
CA MET A 43 -3.94 -9.00 -13.33
C MET A 43 -4.76 -8.08 -12.43
N LEU A 44 -5.49 -7.13 -13.01
CA LEU A 44 -6.41 -6.24 -12.31
C LEU A 44 -7.86 -6.63 -12.59
N SER A 45 -8.73 -6.53 -11.58
CA SER A 45 -10.17 -6.66 -11.83
C SER A 45 -10.63 -5.55 -12.76
N LYS A 46 -11.47 -5.91 -13.76
CA LYS A 46 -12.06 -4.92 -14.67
C LYS A 46 -13.00 -3.95 -13.94
N ASP A 47 -13.59 -4.40 -12.85
CA ASP A 47 -14.40 -3.56 -11.95
C ASP A 47 -13.48 -2.79 -11.00
N GLU A 48 -13.51 -1.47 -11.06
CA GLU A 48 -12.76 -0.54 -10.22
C GLU A 48 -13.58 -0.02 -9.02
N TYR A 49 -14.73 -0.64 -8.76
CA TYR A 49 -15.66 -0.27 -7.68
C TYR A 49 -16.14 -1.50 -6.90
N ILE A 50 -15.25 -2.46 -6.67
CA ILE A 50 -15.60 -3.77 -6.06
C ILE A 50 -16.31 -3.62 -4.70
N PHE A 51 -16.07 -2.54 -3.96
CA PHE A 51 -16.74 -2.28 -2.68
C PHE A 51 -18.19 -1.81 -2.81
N LYS A 52 -18.73 -1.68 -4.02
CA LYS A 52 -20.17 -1.56 -4.26
C LYS A 52 -20.89 -2.91 -4.13
N HIS A 53 -20.17 -4.02 -4.22
CA HIS A 53 -20.75 -5.35 -4.06
C HIS A 53 -20.91 -5.74 -2.60
N LYS A 54 -22.12 -6.18 -2.25
CA LYS A 54 -22.46 -6.62 -0.88
C LYS A 54 -21.58 -7.76 -0.37
N ASN A 55 -21.06 -8.60 -1.27
CA ASN A 55 -20.15 -9.70 -0.96
C ASN A 55 -18.87 -9.24 -0.26
N LEU A 56 -18.41 -8.02 -0.49
CA LEU A 56 -17.18 -7.46 0.06
C LEU A 56 -17.41 -6.40 1.16
N ASN A 57 -18.65 -6.27 1.64
CA ASN A 57 -19.01 -5.23 2.62
C ASN A 57 -18.20 -5.31 3.92
N ARG A 58 -17.89 -6.52 4.41
CA ARG A 58 -17.04 -6.70 5.60
C ARG A 58 -15.63 -6.17 5.37
N ILE A 59 -15.06 -6.50 4.21
CA ILE A 59 -13.71 -6.05 3.82
C ILE A 59 -13.69 -4.53 3.66
N LYS A 60 -14.73 -3.96 3.05
CA LYS A 60 -14.89 -2.51 2.94
C LYS A 60 -14.89 -1.84 4.32
N ILE A 61 -15.72 -2.32 5.24
CA ILE A 61 -15.81 -1.77 6.61
C ILE A 61 -14.45 -1.85 7.32
N GLU A 62 -13.72 -2.96 7.17
CA GLU A 62 -12.40 -3.09 7.75
C GLU A 62 -11.42 -2.06 7.17
N CYS A 63 -11.38 -1.89 5.84
CA CYS A 63 -10.56 -0.87 5.20
C CYS A 63 -10.93 0.56 5.68
N GLU A 64 -12.21 0.88 5.80
CA GLU A 64 -12.69 2.17 6.29
C GLU A 64 -12.29 2.41 7.75
N ASN A 65 -12.31 1.38 8.59
CA ASN A 65 -11.86 1.46 9.98
C ASN A 65 -10.36 1.81 10.05
N HIS A 66 -9.51 1.14 9.27
CA HIS A 66 -8.09 1.43 9.20
C HIS A 66 -7.82 2.84 8.64
N LEU A 67 -8.55 3.26 7.60
CA LEU A 67 -8.48 4.61 7.07
C LEU A 67 -8.83 5.65 8.15
N LYS A 68 -9.87 5.39 8.94
CA LYS A 68 -10.25 6.25 10.06
C LYS A 68 -9.17 6.30 11.13
N VAL A 69 -8.54 5.19 11.48
CA VAL A 69 -7.40 5.19 12.42
C VAL A 69 -6.26 6.04 11.87
N TYR A 70 -5.87 5.83 10.62
CA TYR A 70 -4.80 6.59 9.99
C TYR A 70 -5.09 8.09 9.97
N THR A 71 -6.26 8.50 9.50
CA THR A 71 -6.60 9.92 9.37
C THR A 71 -6.85 10.62 10.71
N LYS A 72 -7.55 9.96 11.66
CA LYS A 72 -7.96 10.57 12.93
C LYS A 72 -6.90 10.45 14.04
N LYS A 73 -6.15 9.32 14.08
CA LYS A 73 -5.21 9.05 15.19
C LYS A 73 -3.76 9.35 14.83
N VAL A 74 -3.38 9.12 13.57
CA VAL A 74 -2.00 9.37 13.12
C VAL A 74 -1.86 10.78 12.58
N LEU A 75 -2.75 11.19 11.66
CA LEU A 75 -2.67 12.49 10.99
C LEU A 75 -3.46 13.59 11.70
N CYS A 76 -4.30 13.26 12.67
CA CYS A 76 -5.14 14.19 13.43
C CYS A 76 -6.04 15.09 12.55
N ILE A 77 -6.50 14.58 11.40
CA ILE A 77 -7.34 15.31 10.45
C ILE A 77 -8.81 15.26 10.90
N ASN A 78 -9.50 16.40 10.90
CA ASN A 78 -10.90 16.50 11.33
C ASN A 78 -11.91 16.03 10.26
N GLU A 79 -11.55 16.10 8.98
CA GLU A 79 -12.40 15.72 7.86
C GLU A 79 -12.61 14.22 7.81
N ASN A 80 -13.73 13.80 7.22
CA ASN A 80 -14.03 12.40 6.99
C ASN A 80 -13.63 12.01 5.58
N PHE A 81 -13.03 10.83 5.46
CA PHE A 81 -12.62 10.23 4.19
C PHE A 81 -13.46 8.99 3.91
N TYR A 82 -13.68 8.71 2.64
CA TYR A 82 -14.38 7.52 2.15
C TYR A 82 -13.64 6.93 0.96
N ILE A 83 -13.85 5.65 0.72
CA ILE A 83 -13.21 4.94 -0.38
C ILE A 83 -13.98 5.23 -1.68
N THR A 84 -13.32 5.83 -2.66
CA THR A 84 -13.89 6.16 -3.98
C THR A 84 -13.76 5.00 -4.95
N ASN A 85 -12.54 4.52 -5.15
CA ASN A 85 -12.20 3.44 -6.07
C ASN A 85 -11.69 2.22 -5.29
N SER A 86 -11.92 1.06 -5.83
CA SER A 86 -11.46 -0.20 -5.22
C SER A 86 -11.42 -1.32 -6.27
N TRP A 87 -10.32 -2.02 -6.35
CA TRP A 87 -10.10 -3.12 -7.29
C TRP A 87 -9.30 -4.24 -6.64
N ILE A 88 -9.25 -5.40 -7.30
CA ILE A 88 -8.40 -6.52 -6.91
C ILE A 88 -7.20 -6.58 -7.85
N THR A 89 -6.04 -6.77 -7.25
CA THR A 89 -4.81 -7.07 -7.97
C THR A 89 -4.40 -8.51 -7.66
N LYS A 90 -4.15 -9.32 -8.70
CA LYS A 90 -3.60 -10.67 -8.58
C LYS A 90 -2.23 -10.72 -9.25
N LYS A 91 -1.28 -11.34 -8.57
CA LYS A 91 0.07 -11.56 -9.07
C LYS A 91 0.59 -12.90 -8.62
N GLU A 92 1.44 -13.49 -9.43
CA GLU A 92 2.19 -14.69 -9.11
C GLU A 92 3.64 -14.33 -8.76
N ARG A 93 4.37 -15.29 -8.24
CA ARG A 93 5.78 -15.10 -7.91
C ARG A 93 6.58 -14.73 -9.16
N GLY A 94 7.41 -13.69 -9.04
CA GLY A 94 8.20 -13.16 -10.15
C GLY A 94 7.50 -12.13 -11.03
N GLN A 95 6.20 -11.90 -10.82
CA GLN A 95 5.48 -10.81 -11.47
C GLN A 95 5.62 -9.51 -10.66
N SER A 96 5.59 -8.38 -11.34
CA SER A 96 5.73 -7.07 -10.72
C SER A 96 4.60 -6.13 -11.13
N HIS A 97 4.28 -5.20 -10.27
CA HIS A 97 3.49 -4.03 -10.63
C HIS A 97 4.45 -2.84 -10.76
N THR A 98 4.40 -2.17 -11.91
CA THR A 98 5.28 -1.03 -12.21
C THR A 98 5.11 0.09 -11.19
N TRP A 99 6.14 0.93 -11.05
CA TRP A 99 6.09 2.11 -10.21
C TRP A 99 5.01 3.08 -10.69
N HIS A 100 4.13 3.47 -9.79
CA HIS A 100 3.01 4.36 -10.09
C HIS A 100 2.55 5.15 -8.86
N MET A 101 1.69 6.12 -9.11
CA MET A 101 0.98 6.93 -8.13
C MET A 101 -0.51 6.92 -8.48
N HIS A 102 -1.37 7.31 -7.53
CA HIS A 102 -2.80 7.42 -7.78
C HIS A 102 -3.24 8.88 -7.82
N PRO A 103 -3.42 9.46 -9.02
CA PRO A 103 -3.97 10.81 -9.15
C PRO A 103 -5.43 10.85 -8.68
N ASN A 104 -5.92 12.03 -8.31
CA ASN A 104 -7.29 12.28 -7.85
C ASN A 104 -7.68 11.53 -6.56
N SER A 105 -6.69 11.13 -5.77
CA SER A 105 -6.89 10.50 -4.47
C SER A 105 -5.95 11.12 -3.44
N VAL A 106 -6.40 11.26 -2.20
CA VAL A 106 -5.58 11.77 -1.09
C VAL A 106 -4.76 10.64 -0.48
N PHE A 107 -5.40 9.51 -0.24
CA PHE A 107 -4.77 8.32 0.34
C PHE A 107 -5.03 7.10 -0.54
N SER A 108 -4.07 6.21 -0.56
CA SER A 108 -4.14 4.89 -1.16
C SER A 108 -3.92 3.83 -0.08
N GLY A 109 -4.51 2.66 -0.27
CA GLY A 109 -4.35 1.55 0.66
C GLY A 109 -4.34 0.21 -0.06
N VAL A 110 -3.67 -0.75 0.54
CA VAL A 110 -3.65 -2.14 0.08
C VAL A 110 -4.03 -3.05 1.26
N PHE A 111 -5.00 -3.93 1.04
CA PHE A 111 -5.37 -4.98 1.98
C PHE A 111 -5.04 -6.34 1.35
N TYR A 112 -4.11 -7.05 1.94
CA TYR A 112 -3.57 -8.29 1.40
C TYR A 112 -4.44 -9.48 1.78
N MET A 113 -5.23 -10.00 0.83
CA MET A 113 -6.09 -11.17 1.07
C MET A 113 -5.30 -12.47 1.16
N ASN A 114 -4.36 -12.66 0.24
CA ASN A 114 -3.50 -13.83 0.18
C ASN A 114 -2.09 -13.41 -0.21
N VAL A 115 -1.12 -13.82 0.58
CA VAL A 115 0.30 -13.62 0.34
C VAL A 115 0.99 -14.95 0.54
N GLU A 116 1.67 -15.44 -0.48
CA GLU A 116 2.44 -16.67 -0.44
C GLU A 116 3.93 -16.35 -0.39
N GLY A 117 4.64 -16.99 0.54
CA GLY A 117 6.06 -16.76 0.76
C GLY A 117 6.37 -15.68 1.80
N SER A 118 7.64 -15.57 2.17
CA SER A 118 8.12 -14.70 3.26
C SER A 118 8.62 -13.33 2.80
N ASP A 119 8.84 -13.13 1.49
CA ASP A 119 9.52 -11.96 0.95
C ASP A 119 8.62 -10.98 0.19
N CYS A 120 7.31 -11.03 0.45
CA CYS A 120 6.39 -10.08 -0.16
C CYS A 120 6.56 -8.69 0.44
N ARG A 121 6.69 -7.69 -0.44
CA ARG A 121 6.98 -6.31 -0.05
C ARG A 121 6.13 -5.34 -0.86
N LEU A 122 5.67 -4.29 -0.20
CA LEU A 122 5.21 -3.09 -0.85
C LEU A 122 6.38 -2.10 -0.87
N ASN A 123 6.86 -1.78 -2.06
CA ASN A 123 8.01 -0.92 -2.23
C ASN A 123 7.56 0.52 -2.46
N PHE A 124 8.31 1.45 -1.92
CA PHE A 124 8.14 2.88 -2.10
C PHE A 124 9.41 3.48 -2.64
N ARG A 125 9.30 4.54 -3.45
CA ARG A 125 10.45 5.35 -3.81
C ARG A 125 10.12 6.83 -3.72
N ALA A 126 11.12 7.60 -3.33
CA ALA A 126 11.05 9.05 -3.28
C ALA A 126 12.38 9.64 -3.72
N LYS A 127 12.35 10.89 -4.11
CA LYS A 127 13.60 11.64 -4.32
C LYS A 127 14.25 11.84 -2.95
N PRO A 128 15.57 11.57 -2.79
CA PRO A 128 16.24 11.84 -1.53
C PRO A 128 16.14 13.32 -1.21
N GLN A 129 15.81 13.65 0.04
CA GLN A 129 15.73 15.04 0.51
C GLN A 129 17.08 15.77 0.40
N PHE A 130 18.16 15.02 0.38
CA PHE A 130 19.55 15.52 0.37
C PHE A 130 20.32 15.02 -0.85
N SER A 131 19.69 14.89 -2.01
CA SER A 131 20.45 14.67 -3.24
C SER A 131 21.04 16.00 -3.69
N PRO A 132 22.35 16.18 -3.66
CA PRO A 132 23.00 17.39 -4.16
C PRO A 132 22.99 17.48 -5.70
N GLY A 133 22.18 16.66 -6.34
CA GLY A 133 21.90 16.70 -7.78
C GLY A 133 22.98 16.12 -8.69
N VAL A 134 24.24 16.34 -8.38
CA VAL A 134 25.37 16.00 -9.27
C VAL A 134 26.39 15.05 -8.63
N LEU A 135 26.38 14.94 -7.30
CA LEU A 135 27.35 14.10 -6.59
C LEU A 135 26.67 12.82 -6.08
N GLU A 136 27.24 11.69 -6.44
CA GLU A 136 26.89 10.40 -5.87
C GLU A 136 27.78 10.10 -4.66
N TYR A 137 27.17 9.70 -3.56
CA TYR A 137 27.89 9.28 -2.36
C TYR A 137 27.91 7.76 -2.28
N SER A 138 29.03 7.22 -1.85
CA SER A 138 29.08 5.83 -1.39
C SER A 138 28.54 5.76 0.04
N HIS A 139 27.71 4.76 0.30
CA HIS A 139 27.14 4.51 1.62
C HIS A 139 27.68 3.19 2.18
N SER A 140 28.15 3.20 3.43
CA SER A 140 28.52 1.97 4.14
C SER A 140 27.30 1.10 4.45
N GLU A 141 26.14 1.75 4.65
CA GLU A 141 24.87 1.11 4.95
C GLU A 141 23.71 1.98 4.44
N TYR A 142 22.66 1.33 3.92
CA TYR A 142 21.42 1.99 3.52
C TYR A 142 20.39 1.94 4.63
N ASN A 143 19.72 3.06 4.86
CA ASN A 143 18.64 3.21 5.82
C ASN A 143 17.56 4.17 5.29
N GLN A 144 16.51 4.40 6.09
CA GLN A 144 15.39 5.25 5.69
C GLN A 144 15.73 6.74 5.46
N PHE A 145 16.92 7.20 5.86
CA PHE A 145 17.35 8.59 5.71
C PHE A 145 18.20 8.82 4.46
N ASN A 146 18.86 7.78 3.94
CA ASN A 146 19.78 7.89 2.80
C ASN A 146 19.36 7.07 1.58
N SER A 147 18.27 6.31 1.68
CA SER A 147 17.78 5.50 0.58
C SER A 147 16.74 6.23 -0.25
N THR A 148 16.78 6.02 -1.56
CA THR A 148 15.74 6.47 -2.49
C THR A 148 14.59 5.48 -2.62
N LYS A 149 14.76 4.28 -2.10
CA LYS A 149 13.75 3.21 -2.10
C LYS A 149 13.68 2.58 -0.71
N TRP A 150 12.46 2.30 -0.27
CA TRP A 150 12.22 1.57 0.96
C TRP A 150 11.01 0.66 0.81
N TRP A 151 10.77 -0.23 1.76
CA TRP A 151 9.68 -1.19 1.66
C TRP A 151 9.02 -1.49 3.00
N ILE A 152 7.80 -1.99 2.92
CA ILE A 152 7.07 -2.60 4.02
C ILE A 152 6.90 -4.08 3.68
N SER A 153 7.37 -4.96 4.55
CA SER A 153 7.09 -6.40 4.43
C SER A 153 5.63 -6.65 4.75
N VAL A 154 4.99 -7.50 3.96
CA VAL A 154 3.56 -7.75 4.07
C VAL A 154 3.27 -9.25 4.09
N LYS A 155 2.17 -9.61 4.74
CA LYS A 155 1.62 -10.97 4.80
C LYS A 155 0.10 -10.94 4.62
N SER A 156 -0.51 -12.11 4.52
CA SER A 156 -1.99 -12.19 4.47
C SER A 156 -2.61 -11.52 5.69
N GLY A 157 -3.62 -10.69 5.47
CA GLY A 157 -4.25 -9.87 6.50
C GLY A 157 -3.56 -8.54 6.78
N ALA A 158 -2.45 -8.22 6.14
CA ALA A 158 -1.81 -6.92 6.31
C ALA A 158 -2.60 -5.81 5.60
N VAL A 159 -2.72 -4.65 6.24
CA VAL A 159 -3.23 -3.41 5.67
C VAL A 159 -2.11 -2.38 5.65
N VAL A 160 -1.92 -1.72 4.52
CA VAL A 160 -0.98 -0.60 4.38
C VAL A 160 -1.71 0.59 3.78
N ILE A 161 -1.61 1.78 4.40
CA ILE A 161 -2.22 3.03 3.90
C ILE A 161 -1.14 4.11 3.85
N PHE A 162 -1.15 4.89 2.77
CA PHE A 162 -0.13 5.89 2.50
C PHE A 162 -0.69 7.04 1.65
N PRO A 163 -0.03 8.21 1.60
CA PRO A 163 -0.40 9.31 0.71
C PRO A 163 -0.33 8.88 -0.76
N SER A 164 -1.36 9.17 -1.54
CA SER A 164 -1.49 8.68 -2.94
C SER A 164 -0.42 9.19 -3.90
N HIS A 165 0.23 10.31 -3.57
CA HIS A 165 1.34 10.87 -4.36
C HIS A 165 2.66 10.13 -4.14
N LEU A 166 2.74 9.23 -3.15
CA LEU A 166 3.94 8.43 -2.92
C LEU A 166 4.04 7.32 -3.96
N GLU A 167 5.11 7.35 -4.74
CA GLU A 167 5.35 6.38 -5.79
C GLU A 167 5.64 5.01 -5.19
N HIS A 168 4.90 3.99 -5.63
CA HIS A 168 4.97 2.65 -5.08
C HIS A 168 4.86 1.59 -6.17
N GLY A 169 5.25 0.37 -5.80
CA GLY A 169 5.23 -0.81 -6.67
C GLY A 169 5.44 -2.10 -5.88
N VAL A 170 5.33 -3.22 -6.55
CA VAL A 170 5.49 -4.55 -5.92
C VAL A 170 6.35 -5.43 -6.81
#